data_0474290a9595f9427dff1bee3fe68f47
#
_entry.id   0474290a9595f9427dff1bee3fe68f47
#
_cell.length_a   1.000
_cell.length_b   1.000
_cell.length_c   1.000
_cell.angle_alpha   90.00
_cell.angle_beta   90.00
_cell.angle_gamma   90.00
#
_symmetry.space_group_name_H-M   'P 1'
#
loop_
_entity.id
_entity.type
_entity.pdbx_description
1 polymer ?
#
loop_
_entity_poly.entity_id
_entity_poly.type
_entity_poly.pdbx_seq_one_letter_code
_entity_poly.pdbx_strand_id
1 'polypeptide(L)'
;YMAEGIYPYFREIEGKQGTEVLMGGHRVLMFGSNAYTGLTGDDRVIEAGVAAMRKYGSGCAGSRFLNGTLDIHVQLEKELAAFVGKEEALCFATGFTVNSGVIPCLTGRGDYIICDDRDHASIVDGKRLSFSQNLKYKHNDMADLEKQLQKCNPDAIKLIIVDGVFSMEGDLANLPEIVRLKHKYNASIMVDEAHGLGVFGKQGRGVCDYFGLTNEVDLIMGTFSKSLASIGGFIAADKSIINWLKHNARTYIFSASATPAATASALEALHILQQEPERLENLWNVTNYALKRFRESGFEIGATESPIIPLYVRDTEKTFMVTKLAFDEGVFINPVIPPACAPQDTLVRFALMANHTHEQVDEAIQKLTKVFKQLELL
;
A
#
# COMPACT_ATOMS: atom_id res chain seq x y z
N TYR A 1 -17.19 -20.71 -10.86
CA TYR A 1 -17.42 -20.00 -9.58
C TYR A 1 -18.67 -19.11 -9.62
N MET A 2 -18.94 -18.39 -10.73
CA MET A 2 -20.21 -17.64 -10.86
C MET A 2 -21.43 -18.55 -10.88
N ALA A 3 -21.39 -19.62 -11.64
CA ALA A 3 -22.48 -20.60 -11.74
C ALA A 3 -22.72 -21.36 -10.41
N GLU A 4 -21.70 -21.48 -9.60
CA GLU A 4 -21.72 -22.15 -8.28
C GLU A 4 -22.09 -21.19 -7.13
N GLY A 5 -22.27 -19.89 -7.42
CA GLY A 5 -22.67 -18.88 -6.45
C GLY A 5 -21.59 -18.52 -5.41
N ILE A 6 -20.31 -18.87 -5.65
CA ILE A 6 -19.19 -18.59 -4.75
C ILE A 6 -18.26 -17.45 -5.24
N TYR A 7 -18.65 -16.73 -6.30
CA TYR A 7 -17.91 -15.61 -6.84
C TYR A 7 -17.95 -14.39 -5.89
N PRO A 8 -16.79 -13.95 -5.32
CA PRO A 8 -16.78 -13.00 -4.20
C PRO A 8 -16.58 -11.54 -4.60
N TYR A 9 -16.29 -11.25 -5.87
CA TYR A 9 -15.85 -9.95 -6.33
C TYR A 9 -17.00 -8.98 -6.69
N PHE A 10 -16.67 -7.68 -6.76
CA PHE A 10 -17.55 -6.58 -7.18
C PHE A 10 -18.82 -6.40 -6.34
N ARG A 11 -18.72 -6.66 -5.03
CA ARG A 11 -19.81 -6.39 -4.09
C ARG A 11 -19.94 -4.89 -3.84
N GLU A 12 -21.15 -4.37 -3.97
CA GLU A 12 -21.46 -2.95 -3.83
C GLU A 12 -21.57 -2.57 -2.34
N ILE A 13 -20.89 -1.48 -1.96
CA ILE A 13 -21.04 -0.85 -0.65
C ILE A 13 -22.08 0.24 -0.75
N GLU A 14 -23.11 0.18 0.11
CA GLU A 14 -24.18 1.15 0.20
C GLU A 14 -23.92 2.10 1.38
N GLY A 15 -23.69 3.39 1.09
CA GLY A 15 -23.50 4.42 2.09
C GLY A 15 -22.05 4.66 2.54
N LYS A 16 -21.92 5.23 3.74
CA LYS A 16 -20.63 5.67 4.30
C LYS A 16 -19.73 4.48 4.64
N GLN A 17 -18.46 4.57 4.29
CA GLN A 17 -17.45 3.54 4.59
C GLN A 17 -16.96 3.67 6.03
N GLY A 18 -16.71 2.52 6.68
CA GLY A 18 -16.21 2.43 8.05
C GLY A 18 -15.86 0.99 8.41
N THR A 19 -15.78 0.70 9.70
CA THR A 19 -15.55 -0.67 10.23
C THR A 19 -16.75 -1.59 10.00
N GLU A 20 -17.92 -1.01 9.80
CA GLU A 20 -19.16 -1.66 9.42
C GLU A 20 -19.71 -0.97 8.18
N VAL A 21 -20.19 -1.74 7.23
CA VAL A 21 -20.76 -1.25 5.99
C VAL A 21 -22.07 -1.96 5.68
N LEU A 22 -22.89 -1.34 4.82
CA LEU A 22 -24.09 -1.96 4.27
C LEU A 22 -23.77 -2.52 2.88
N MET A 23 -24.08 -3.79 2.66
CA MET A 23 -23.93 -4.48 1.38
C MET A 23 -25.15 -5.36 1.13
N GLY A 24 -25.88 -5.10 0.05
CA GLY A 24 -27.11 -5.86 -0.27
C GLY A 24 -28.17 -5.79 0.84
N GLY A 25 -28.27 -4.65 1.53
CA GLY A 25 -29.16 -4.45 2.66
C GLY A 25 -28.73 -5.11 3.97
N HIS A 26 -27.54 -5.70 4.06
CA HIS A 26 -27.01 -6.38 5.25
C HIS A 26 -25.84 -5.62 5.88
N ARG A 27 -25.81 -5.58 7.21
CA ARG A 27 -24.64 -5.10 7.98
C ARG A 27 -23.48 -6.09 7.84
N VAL A 28 -22.33 -5.61 7.46
CA VAL A 28 -21.13 -6.41 7.28
C VAL A 28 -19.95 -5.75 7.99
N LEU A 29 -19.21 -6.52 8.79
CA LEU A 29 -17.93 -6.11 9.37
C LEU A 29 -16.87 -6.03 8.26
N MET A 30 -16.23 -4.86 8.09
CA MET A 30 -15.28 -4.60 7.02
C MET A 30 -13.85 -4.89 7.47
N PHE A 31 -13.34 -6.05 7.14
CA PHE A 31 -11.94 -6.44 7.33
C PHE A 31 -11.19 -6.65 6.00
N GLY A 32 -11.71 -6.13 4.91
CA GLY A 32 -11.09 -6.15 3.59
C GLY A 32 -10.56 -4.81 3.12
N SER A 33 -10.73 -3.73 3.89
CA SER A 33 -10.30 -2.37 3.50
C SER A 33 -8.84 -2.10 3.87
N ASN A 34 -8.17 -1.30 3.03
CA ASN A 34 -6.82 -0.76 3.31
C ASN A 34 -6.85 0.61 4.03
N ALA A 35 -7.99 1.02 4.57
CA ALA A 35 -8.15 2.30 5.26
C ALA A 35 -7.55 2.26 6.70
N TYR A 36 -6.26 1.95 6.82
CA TYR A 36 -5.58 1.66 8.09
C TYR A 36 -5.82 2.70 9.18
N THR A 37 -5.81 3.98 8.82
CA THR A 37 -6.04 5.10 9.75
C THR A 37 -7.51 5.34 10.07
N GLY A 38 -8.44 4.69 9.36
CA GLY A 38 -9.88 4.86 9.54
C GLY A 38 -10.44 6.22 9.12
N LEU A 39 -9.72 6.96 8.26
CA LEU A 39 -10.06 8.34 7.89
C LEU A 39 -11.00 8.46 6.70
N THR A 40 -11.28 7.38 5.96
CA THR A 40 -12.10 7.43 4.72
C THR A 40 -13.50 8.01 4.96
N GLY A 41 -14.08 7.77 6.13
CA GLY A 41 -15.38 8.30 6.53
C GLY A 41 -15.30 9.50 7.50
N ASP A 42 -14.14 10.09 7.74
CA ASP A 42 -13.99 11.23 8.64
C ASP A 42 -14.56 12.52 8.02
N ASP A 43 -15.45 13.19 8.75
CA ASP A 43 -16.14 14.37 8.22
C ASP A 43 -15.18 15.54 7.92
N ARG A 44 -14.06 15.66 8.65
CA ARG A 44 -13.02 16.68 8.37
C ARG A 44 -12.39 16.48 7.01
N VAL A 45 -12.07 15.23 6.67
CA VAL A 45 -11.51 14.85 5.36
C VAL A 45 -12.52 15.11 4.25
N ILE A 46 -13.79 14.77 4.47
CA ILE A 46 -14.89 15.00 3.52
C ILE A 46 -15.07 16.51 3.28
N GLU A 47 -15.17 17.30 4.35
CA GLU A 47 -15.40 18.75 4.25
C GLU A 47 -14.22 19.49 3.61
N ALA A 48 -12.97 19.06 3.85
CA ALA A 48 -11.81 19.59 3.14
C ALA A 48 -11.92 19.38 1.63
N GLY A 49 -12.35 18.19 1.19
CA GLY A 49 -12.62 17.88 -0.21
C GLY A 49 -13.73 18.75 -0.81
N VAL A 50 -14.86 18.90 -0.09
CA VAL A 50 -16.00 19.74 -0.49
C VAL A 50 -15.57 21.21 -0.64
N ALA A 51 -14.83 21.74 0.32
CA ALA A 51 -14.33 23.11 0.30
C ALA A 51 -13.40 23.35 -0.91
N ALA A 52 -12.52 22.41 -1.21
CA ALA A 52 -11.63 22.49 -2.37
C ALA A 52 -12.42 22.46 -3.69
N MET A 53 -13.45 21.62 -3.81
CA MET A 53 -14.31 21.61 -5.00
C MET A 53 -14.99 22.96 -5.21
N ARG A 54 -15.49 23.58 -4.14
CA ARG A 54 -16.12 24.92 -4.22
C ARG A 54 -15.12 26.00 -4.63
N LYS A 55 -13.87 25.92 -4.15
CA LYS A 55 -12.83 26.94 -4.42
C LYS A 55 -12.24 26.79 -5.82
N TYR A 56 -11.91 25.56 -6.26
CA TYR A 56 -11.11 25.32 -7.47
C TYR A 56 -11.91 24.70 -8.63
N GLY A 57 -13.10 24.17 -8.37
CA GLY A 57 -13.85 23.37 -9.33
C GLY A 57 -13.64 21.86 -9.16
N SER A 58 -14.26 21.08 -10.04
CA SER A 58 -14.28 19.61 -9.95
C SER A 58 -13.00 18.91 -10.45
N GLY A 59 -12.20 19.63 -11.24
CA GLY A 59 -10.98 19.07 -11.84
C GLY A 59 -10.03 20.17 -12.31
N CYS A 60 -8.90 19.79 -12.90
CA CYS A 60 -7.85 20.73 -13.32
C CYS A 60 -7.79 20.94 -14.84
N ALA A 61 -8.48 20.12 -15.62
CA ALA A 61 -8.53 20.16 -17.09
C ALA A 61 -7.14 20.18 -17.77
N GLY A 62 -6.14 19.55 -17.14
CA GLY A 62 -4.79 19.48 -17.68
C GLY A 62 -3.81 18.78 -16.71
N SER A 63 -2.62 18.53 -17.22
CA SER A 63 -1.55 17.92 -16.42
C SER A 63 -0.87 18.95 -15.52
N ARG A 64 -0.17 18.43 -14.51
CA ARG A 64 0.69 19.24 -13.62
C ARG A 64 1.74 20.06 -14.40
N PHE A 65 2.24 19.49 -15.49
CA PHE A 65 3.27 20.10 -16.33
C PHE A 65 2.77 21.33 -17.10
N LEU A 66 1.48 21.41 -17.43
CA LEU A 66 0.89 22.49 -18.20
C LEU A 66 0.08 23.45 -17.31
N ASN A 67 -1.23 23.29 -17.27
CA ASN A 67 -2.16 24.22 -16.59
C ASN A 67 -2.76 23.65 -15.29
N GLY A 68 -2.46 22.41 -14.94
CA GLY A 68 -3.15 21.70 -13.84
C GLY A 68 -2.38 21.71 -12.51
N THR A 69 -1.49 22.67 -12.27
CA THR A 69 -0.83 22.82 -10.96
C THR A 69 -1.55 23.86 -10.12
N LEU A 70 -2.17 23.41 -9.01
CA LEU A 70 -2.80 24.26 -8.01
C LEU A 70 -1.85 24.49 -6.82
N ASP A 71 -2.10 25.57 -6.06
CA ASP A 71 -1.35 25.86 -4.83
C ASP A 71 -1.43 24.74 -3.80
N ILE A 72 -2.59 24.07 -3.68
CA ILE A 72 -2.77 22.90 -2.78
C ILE A 72 -1.95 21.67 -3.22
N HIS A 73 -1.67 21.48 -4.51
CA HIS A 73 -0.75 20.43 -4.95
C HIS A 73 0.67 20.71 -4.42
N VAL A 74 1.13 21.94 -4.56
CA VAL A 74 2.48 22.36 -4.10
C VAL A 74 2.58 22.27 -2.57
N GLN A 75 1.51 22.68 -1.87
CA GLN A 75 1.46 22.57 -0.41
C GLN A 75 1.54 21.10 0.03
N LEU A 76 0.74 20.21 -0.55
CA LEU A 76 0.76 18.78 -0.22
C LEU A 76 2.14 18.16 -0.49
N GLU A 77 2.77 18.47 -1.61
CA GLU A 77 4.12 18.00 -1.93
C GLU A 77 5.15 18.43 -0.89
N LYS A 78 5.12 19.70 -0.48
CA LYS A 78 6.02 20.25 0.54
C LYS A 78 5.83 19.55 1.91
N GLU A 79 4.58 19.35 2.30
CA GLU A 79 4.26 18.73 3.59
C GLU A 79 4.55 17.23 3.60
N LEU A 80 4.31 16.52 2.49
CA LEU A 80 4.69 15.10 2.34
C LEU A 80 6.21 14.92 2.39
N ALA A 81 6.98 15.76 1.69
CA ALA A 81 8.44 15.72 1.72
C ALA A 81 8.96 15.87 3.16
N ALA A 82 8.47 16.87 3.88
CA ALA A 82 8.82 17.11 5.28
C ALA A 82 8.40 15.92 6.18
N PHE A 83 7.21 15.35 5.96
CA PHE A 83 6.69 14.24 6.73
C PHE A 83 7.54 12.98 6.59
N VAL A 84 7.91 12.61 5.36
CA VAL A 84 8.73 11.40 5.12
C VAL A 84 10.24 11.67 5.22
N GLY A 85 10.66 12.91 5.48
CA GLY A 85 12.07 13.26 5.70
C GLY A 85 12.91 13.33 4.43
N LYS A 86 12.36 13.85 3.33
CA LYS A 86 13.05 14.09 2.06
C LYS A 86 13.02 15.57 1.67
N GLU A 87 13.89 15.97 0.73
CA GLU A 87 13.99 17.37 0.31
C GLU A 87 12.76 17.86 -0.45
N GLU A 88 12.28 17.09 -1.40
CA GLU A 88 11.11 17.41 -2.22
C GLU A 88 10.24 16.17 -2.45
N ALA A 89 8.97 16.40 -2.81
CA ALA A 89 8.06 15.37 -3.27
C ALA A 89 7.33 15.83 -4.55
N LEU A 90 6.79 14.85 -5.26
CA LEU A 90 6.02 15.04 -6.48
C LEU A 90 4.77 14.17 -6.44
N CYS A 91 3.58 14.79 -6.55
CA CYS A 91 2.29 14.10 -6.50
C CYS A 91 1.80 13.69 -7.89
N PHE A 92 1.23 12.50 -7.96
CA PHE A 92 0.62 11.87 -9.15
C PHE A 92 -0.86 11.57 -8.90
N ALA A 93 -1.61 11.35 -9.97
CA ALA A 93 -3.04 11.08 -9.90
C ALA A 93 -3.41 9.75 -9.21
N THR A 94 -2.53 8.76 -9.22
CA THR A 94 -2.69 7.48 -8.51
C THR A 94 -1.34 6.93 -8.05
N GLY A 95 -1.34 6.04 -7.04
CA GLY A 95 -0.12 5.32 -6.64
C GLY A 95 0.44 4.44 -7.77
N PHE A 96 -0.43 3.82 -8.58
CA PHE A 96 -0.01 3.03 -9.73
C PHE A 96 0.79 3.86 -10.76
N THR A 97 0.32 5.09 -11.05
CA THR A 97 0.99 6.01 -11.98
C THR A 97 2.31 6.58 -11.44
N VAL A 98 2.53 6.56 -10.11
CA VAL A 98 3.85 6.86 -9.54
C VAL A 98 4.87 5.84 -10.02
N ASN A 99 4.64 4.56 -9.73
CA ASN A 99 5.60 3.49 -10.09
C ASN A 99 5.78 3.37 -11.60
N SER A 100 4.70 3.38 -12.38
CA SER A 100 4.78 3.27 -13.85
C SER A 100 5.42 4.49 -14.54
N GLY A 101 5.49 5.63 -13.87
CA GLY A 101 6.16 6.83 -14.39
C GLY A 101 7.59 7.02 -13.89
N VAL A 102 7.82 6.78 -12.61
CA VAL A 102 9.11 7.01 -11.94
C VAL A 102 10.14 5.95 -12.34
N ILE A 103 9.79 4.68 -12.24
CA ILE A 103 10.71 3.56 -12.46
C ILE A 103 11.37 3.60 -13.84
N PRO A 104 10.61 3.68 -14.96
CA PRO A 104 11.21 3.74 -16.29
C PRO A 104 11.96 5.04 -16.59
N CYS A 105 11.73 6.08 -15.78
CA CYS A 105 12.37 7.38 -15.96
C CYS A 105 13.78 7.46 -15.34
N LEU A 106 14.08 6.59 -14.38
CA LEU A 106 15.34 6.60 -13.62
C LEU A 106 16.41 5.66 -14.19
N THR A 107 16.03 4.72 -15.05
CA THR A 107 16.93 3.69 -15.59
C THR A 107 16.75 3.54 -17.08
N GLY A 108 17.82 3.18 -17.78
CA GLY A 108 17.85 3.05 -19.22
C GLY A 108 18.63 1.83 -19.72
N ARG A 109 19.01 1.86 -21.00
CA ARG A 109 19.80 0.77 -21.59
C ARG A 109 21.16 0.67 -20.89
N GLY A 110 21.49 -0.56 -20.47
CA GLY A 110 22.72 -0.86 -19.74
C GLY A 110 22.60 -0.78 -18.21
N ASP A 111 21.50 -0.21 -17.71
CA ASP A 111 21.19 -0.16 -16.28
C ASP A 111 20.40 -1.40 -15.81
N TYR A 112 20.23 -1.52 -14.49
CA TYR A 112 19.56 -2.65 -13.85
C TYR A 112 18.49 -2.19 -12.88
N ILE A 113 17.34 -2.89 -12.92
CA ILE A 113 16.31 -2.84 -11.89
C ILE A 113 16.26 -4.20 -11.20
N ILE A 114 16.36 -4.21 -9.88
CA ILE A 114 16.39 -5.43 -9.07
C ILE A 114 15.20 -5.38 -8.11
N CYS A 115 14.26 -6.32 -8.23
CA CYS A 115 13.01 -6.35 -7.47
C CYS A 115 12.83 -7.64 -6.70
N ASP A 116 12.12 -7.57 -5.56
CA ASP A 116 11.57 -8.74 -4.89
C ASP A 116 10.53 -9.43 -5.78
N ASP A 117 10.40 -10.75 -5.70
CA ASP A 117 9.46 -11.49 -6.55
C ASP A 117 7.99 -11.34 -6.13
N ARG A 118 7.74 -10.75 -4.96
CA ARG A 118 6.41 -10.42 -4.43
C ARG A 118 6.06 -8.93 -4.46
N ASP A 119 6.91 -8.11 -5.07
CA ASP A 119 6.62 -6.68 -5.23
C ASP A 119 5.31 -6.44 -5.99
N HIS A 120 4.65 -5.34 -5.64
CA HIS A 120 3.35 -4.96 -6.19
C HIS A 120 3.33 -4.89 -7.72
N ALA A 121 2.18 -5.20 -8.32
CA ALA A 121 1.97 -5.20 -9.78
C ALA A 121 2.40 -3.89 -10.46
N SER A 122 2.23 -2.73 -9.82
CA SER A 122 2.66 -1.44 -10.37
C SER A 122 4.18 -1.33 -10.50
N ILE A 123 4.96 -1.96 -9.61
CA ILE A 123 6.42 -2.06 -9.72
C ILE A 123 6.77 -2.99 -10.89
N VAL A 124 6.07 -4.13 -11.00
CA VAL A 124 6.26 -5.07 -12.11
C VAL A 124 6.00 -4.41 -13.47
N ASP A 125 4.93 -3.63 -13.57
CA ASP A 125 4.60 -2.92 -14.81
C ASP A 125 5.55 -1.74 -15.04
N GLY A 126 5.91 -0.99 -14.00
CA GLY A 126 6.88 0.10 -14.09
C GLY A 126 8.23 -0.36 -14.64
N LYS A 127 8.76 -1.48 -14.14
CA LYS A 127 10.04 -2.04 -14.67
C LYS A 127 9.92 -2.56 -16.10
N ARG A 128 8.76 -3.07 -16.52
CA ARG A 128 8.51 -3.49 -17.91
C ARG A 128 8.54 -2.34 -18.91
N LEU A 129 8.20 -1.13 -18.46
CA LEU A 129 8.26 0.08 -19.27
C LEU A 129 9.68 0.64 -19.43
N SER A 130 10.63 0.20 -18.61
CA SER A 130 12.04 0.57 -18.73
C SER A 130 12.76 -0.26 -19.79
N PHE A 131 13.77 0.35 -20.42
CA PHE A 131 14.73 -0.36 -21.29
C PHE A 131 15.89 -1.00 -20.51
N SER A 132 15.91 -0.94 -19.19
CA SER A 132 16.92 -1.54 -18.34
C SER A 132 16.80 -3.07 -18.29
N GLN A 133 17.82 -3.73 -17.78
CA GLN A 133 17.79 -5.16 -17.48
C GLN A 133 17.02 -5.37 -16.16
N ASN A 134 16.00 -6.24 -16.20
CA ASN A 134 15.17 -6.54 -15.05
C ASN A 134 15.64 -7.83 -14.37
N LEU A 135 16.12 -7.74 -13.15
CA LEU A 135 16.51 -8.85 -12.29
C LEU A 135 15.47 -9.02 -11.17
N LYS A 136 15.25 -10.25 -10.77
CA LYS A 136 14.31 -10.60 -9.70
C LYS A 136 15.02 -11.51 -8.69
N TYR A 137 14.83 -11.25 -7.41
CA TYR A 137 15.29 -12.11 -6.34
C TYR A 137 14.10 -12.71 -5.58
N LYS A 138 14.34 -13.85 -4.94
CA LYS A 138 13.34 -14.54 -4.14
C LYS A 138 12.94 -13.69 -2.94
N HIS A 139 11.67 -13.74 -2.60
CA HIS A 139 11.10 -12.94 -1.54
C HIS A 139 11.93 -12.94 -0.25
N ASN A 140 12.35 -11.74 0.16
CA ASN A 140 13.18 -11.47 1.34
C ASN A 140 14.48 -12.28 1.44
N ASP A 141 14.95 -12.91 0.35
CA ASP A 141 16.19 -13.66 0.29
C ASP A 141 17.37 -12.74 -0.06
N MET A 142 18.07 -12.29 0.98
CA MET A 142 19.20 -11.35 0.83
C MET A 142 20.41 -11.99 0.14
N ALA A 143 20.60 -13.32 0.25
CA ALA A 143 21.65 -14.04 -0.46
C ALA A 143 21.33 -14.09 -1.96
N ASP A 144 20.08 -14.27 -2.34
CA ASP A 144 19.66 -14.22 -3.74
C ASP A 144 19.71 -12.78 -4.29
N LEU A 145 19.33 -11.76 -3.50
CA LEU A 145 19.53 -10.35 -3.88
C LEU A 145 20.99 -10.06 -4.19
N GLU A 146 21.92 -10.53 -3.33
CA GLU A 146 23.34 -10.34 -3.53
C GLU A 146 23.83 -11.03 -4.83
N LYS A 147 23.36 -12.24 -5.13
CA LYS A 147 23.66 -12.92 -6.40
C LYS A 147 23.18 -12.13 -7.62
N GLN A 148 22.03 -11.45 -7.54
CA GLN A 148 21.56 -10.61 -8.64
C GLN A 148 22.45 -9.38 -8.80
N LEU A 149 22.83 -8.72 -7.71
CA LEU A 149 23.75 -7.57 -7.74
C LEU A 149 25.13 -7.92 -8.31
N GLN A 150 25.65 -9.12 -8.04
CA GLN A 150 26.91 -9.61 -8.60
C GLN A 150 26.90 -9.77 -10.13
N LYS A 151 25.74 -9.90 -10.75
CA LYS A 151 25.59 -9.98 -12.21
C LYS A 151 25.66 -8.61 -12.90
N CYS A 152 25.48 -7.54 -12.13
CA CYS A 152 25.41 -6.19 -12.67
C CYS A 152 26.79 -5.65 -13.02
N ASN A 153 26.88 -4.87 -14.09
CA ASN A 153 28.08 -4.09 -14.38
C ASN A 153 28.30 -3.10 -13.21
N PRO A 154 29.51 -3.06 -12.60
CA PRO A 154 29.82 -2.15 -11.50
C PRO A 154 29.56 -0.67 -11.80
N ASP A 155 29.80 -0.24 -13.04
CA ASP A 155 29.67 1.16 -13.47
C ASP A 155 28.25 1.57 -13.88
N ALA A 156 27.32 0.60 -13.98
CA ALA A 156 25.92 0.88 -14.35
C ALA A 156 25.09 1.30 -13.12
N ILE A 157 23.98 1.99 -13.38
CA ILE A 157 22.95 2.25 -12.37
C ILE A 157 22.30 0.93 -11.97
N LYS A 158 22.20 0.68 -10.67
CA LYS A 158 21.53 -0.46 -10.07
C LYS A 158 20.46 0.07 -9.13
N LEU A 159 19.20 -0.02 -9.54
CA LEU A 159 18.07 0.42 -8.74
C LEU A 159 17.38 -0.79 -8.10
N ILE A 160 17.51 -0.92 -6.79
CA ILE A 160 16.76 -1.88 -5.99
C ILE A 160 15.40 -1.27 -5.68
N ILE A 161 14.32 -1.97 -5.97
CA ILE A 161 12.97 -1.54 -5.64
C ILE A 161 12.32 -2.61 -4.79
N VAL A 162 11.64 -2.21 -3.71
CA VAL A 162 11.00 -3.13 -2.78
C VAL A 162 9.78 -2.49 -2.12
N ASP A 163 8.72 -3.28 -1.94
CA ASP A 163 7.62 -2.91 -1.04
C ASP A 163 8.14 -2.87 0.40
N GLY A 164 7.90 -1.79 1.14
CA GLY A 164 8.26 -1.70 2.56
C GLY A 164 7.48 -2.71 3.40
N VAL A 165 6.19 -2.86 3.10
CA VAL A 165 5.29 -3.89 3.63
C VAL A 165 4.64 -4.62 2.47
N PHE A 166 4.76 -5.93 2.42
CA PHE A 166 4.18 -6.74 1.36
C PHE A 166 2.67 -6.89 1.53
N SER A 167 1.94 -6.58 0.48
CA SER A 167 0.49 -6.34 0.52
C SER A 167 -0.37 -7.55 0.86
N MET A 168 0.12 -8.76 0.61
CA MET A 168 -0.62 -10.01 0.79
C MET A 168 -0.20 -10.74 2.07
N GLU A 169 1.09 -10.84 2.32
CA GLU A 169 1.69 -11.57 3.45
C GLU A 169 1.78 -10.71 4.72
N GLY A 170 1.82 -9.39 4.57
CA GLY A 170 1.89 -8.45 5.70
C GLY A 170 3.24 -8.40 6.41
N ASP A 171 4.27 -9.02 5.86
CA ASP A 171 5.64 -8.95 6.37
C ASP A 171 6.40 -7.73 5.83
N LEU A 172 7.51 -7.41 6.46
CA LEU A 172 8.34 -6.26 6.11
C LEU A 172 9.53 -6.68 5.24
N ALA A 173 9.95 -5.76 4.36
CA ALA A 173 11.24 -5.91 3.69
C ALA A 173 12.39 -5.90 4.70
N ASN A 174 13.40 -6.74 4.47
CA ASN A 174 14.64 -6.72 5.26
C ASN A 174 15.51 -5.51 4.86
N LEU A 175 14.97 -4.31 5.10
CA LEU A 175 15.57 -3.05 4.67
C LEU A 175 16.99 -2.83 5.21
N PRO A 176 17.35 -3.20 6.47
CA PRO A 176 18.71 -3.08 6.94
C PRO A 176 19.75 -3.84 6.09
N GLU A 177 19.42 -5.08 5.67
CA GLU A 177 20.31 -5.87 4.83
C GLU A 177 20.34 -5.35 3.38
N ILE A 178 19.21 -4.86 2.87
CA ILE A 178 19.15 -4.21 1.55
C ILE A 178 20.06 -2.99 1.52
N VAL A 179 20.04 -2.16 2.57
CA VAL A 179 20.93 -0.99 2.71
C VAL A 179 22.40 -1.43 2.78
N ARG A 180 22.73 -2.47 3.53
CA ARG A 180 24.09 -3.02 3.55
C ARG A 180 24.56 -3.42 2.15
N LEU A 181 23.72 -4.10 1.37
CA LEU A 181 24.02 -4.49 -0.01
C LEU A 181 24.07 -3.29 -0.97
N LYS A 182 23.22 -2.28 -0.78
CA LYS A 182 23.31 -1.00 -1.50
C LYS A 182 24.72 -0.43 -1.44
N HIS A 183 25.27 -0.30 -0.24
CA HIS A 183 26.63 0.24 -0.06
C HIS A 183 27.69 -0.65 -0.68
N LYS A 184 27.58 -1.97 -0.49
CA LYS A 184 28.56 -2.93 -1.02
C LYS A 184 28.66 -2.91 -2.54
N TYR A 185 27.53 -2.69 -3.23
CA TYR A 185 27.45 -2.77 -4.70
C TYR A 185 27.23 -1.42 -5.37
N ASN A 186 27.30 -0.32 -4.64
CA ASN A 186 27.00 1.03 -5.14
C ASN A 186 25.66 1.09 -5.90
N ALA A 187 24.61 0.65 -5.25
CA ALA A 187 23.23 0.67 -5.76
C ALA A 187 22.43 1.81 -5.18
N SER A 188 21.26 2.08 -5.74
CA SER A 188 20.23 2.98 -5.20
C SER A 188 19.02 2.18 -4.74
N ILE A 189 18.24 2.72 -3.81
CA ILE A 189 17.04 2.07 -3.27
C ILE A 189 15.81 2.97 -3.44
N MET A 190 14.74 2.39 -3.95
CA MET A 190 13.40 2.92 -3.91
C MET A 190 12.53 2.01 -3.04
N VAL A 191 11.88 2.57 -2.02
CA VAL A 191 10.93 1.85 -1.16
C VAL A 191 9.51 2.31 -1.47
N ASP A 192 8.63 1.35 -1.73
CA ASP A 192 7.19 1.58 -1.84
C ASP A 192 6.55 1.46 -0.45
N GLU A 193 6.15 2.59 0.10
CA GLU A 193 5.52 2.74 1.42
C GLU A 193 4.00 2.71 1.35
N ALA A 194 3.40 2.18 0.29
CA ALA A 194 1.94 2.17 0.13
C ALA A 194 1.21 1.52 1.32
N HIS A 195 1.81 0.52 1.94
CA HIS A 195 1.31 -0.15 3.15
C HIS A 195 2.08 0.20 4.43
N GLY A 196 3.17 0.95 4.33
CA GLY A 196 3.96 1.42 5.47
C GLY A 196 3.53 2.78 5.99
N LEU A 197 3.18 3.70 5.07
CA LEU A 197 2.72 5.05 5.39
C LEU A 197 1.44 5.02 6.24
N GLY A 198 1.44 5.73 7.37
CA GLY A 198 0.33 5.74 8.33
C GLY A 198 0.23 4.48 9.20
N VAL A 199 1.20 3.57 9.10
CA VAL A 199 1.22 2.28 9.83
C VAL A 199 2.51 2.10 10.64
N PHE A 200 3.67 2.33 10.05
CA PHE A 200 4.98 2.14 10.67
C PHE A 200 5.71 3.47 10.89
N GLY A 201 6.68 3.44 11.78
CA GLY A 201 7.52 4.58 12.09
C GLY A 201 6.84 5.64 12.97
N LYS A 202 7.59 6.67 13.32
CA LYS A 202 7.10 7.77 14.14
C LYS A 202 5.97 8.51 13.42
N GLN A 203 4.81 8.61 14.05
CA GLN A 203 3.61 9.23 13.48
C GLN A 203 3.15 8.59 12.14
N GLY A 204 3.58 7.35 11.85
CA GLY A 204 3.24 6.68 10.59
C GLY A 204 4.07 7.10 9.38
N ARG A 205 5.32 7.53 9.58
CA ARG A 205 6.21 7.97 8.48
C ARG A 205 6.64 6.88 7.53
N GLY A 206 6.46 5.61 7.91
CA GLY A 206 6.73 4.45 7.09
C GLY A 206 7.82 3.53 7.63
N VAL A 207 8.12 2.47 6.89
CA VAL A 207 9.10 1.43 7.24
C VAL A 207 10.53 2.00 7.21
N CYS A 208 10.82 2.94 6.32
CA CYS A 208 12.13 3.60 6.27
C CYS A 208 12.44 4.31 7.60
N ASP A 209 11.47 5.02 8.17
CA ASP A 209 11.59 5.68 9.48
C ASP A 209 11.60 4.66 10.62
N TYR A 210 10.80 3.60 10.52
CA TYR A 210 10.75 2.52 11.51
C TYR A 210 12.12 1.88 11.76
N PHE A 211 12.89 1.65 10.71
CA PHE A 211 14.27 1.14 10.81
C PHE A 211 15.32 2.22 11.01
N GLY A 212 14.96 3.51 11.03
CA GLY A 212 15.90 4.61 11.11
C GLY A 212 16.78 4.79 9.87
N LEU A 213 16.28 4.35 8.71
CA LEU A 213 17.02 4.27 7.44
C LEU A 213 16.54 5.27 6.38
N THR A 214 15.75 6.26 6.76
CA THR A 214 15.21 7.26 5.83
C THR A 214 16.30 7.93 4.98
N ASN A 215 17.45 8.25 5.55
CA ASN A 215 18.55 8.90 4.83
C ASN A 215 19.34 7.93 3.93
N GLU A 216 19.19 6.63 4.12
CA GLU A 216 19.82 5.58 3.33
C GLU A 216 19.01 5.20 2.09
N VAL A 217 17.73 5.49 2.09
CA VAL A 217 16.82 5.24 0.96
C VAL A 217 16.80 6.44 0.03
N ASP A 218 16.99 6.23 -1.26
CA ASP A 218 17.10 7.33 -2.24
C ASP A 218 15.72 7.87 -2.64
N LEU A 219 14.73 6.99 -2.80
CA LEU A 219 13.36 7.37 -3.17
C LEU A 219 12.36 6.69 -2.25
N ILE A 220 11.39 7.46 -1.78
CA ILE A 220 10.24 6.96 -1.01
C ILE A 220 8.97 7.21 -1.82
N MET A 221 8.29 6.14 -2.20
CA MET A 221 6.98 6.18 -2.85
C MET A 221 5.88 5.98 -1.82
N GLY A 222 4.76 6.68 -1.95
CA GLY A 222 3.55 6.45 -1.17
C GLY A 222 2.28 6.62 -1.99
N THR A 223 1.17 6.12 -1.45
CA THR A 223 -0.16 6.29 -2.05
C THR A 223 -1.12 7.00 -1.09
N PHE A 224 -2.10 7.71 -1.65
CA PHE A 224 -3.17 8.35 -0.86
C PHE A 224 -4.38 7.44 -0.66
N SER A 225 -4.47 6.33 -1.41
CA SER A 225 -5.66 5.47 -1.45
C SER A 225 -5.85 4.56 -0.24
N LYS A 226 -4.98 4.62 0.74
CA LYS A 226 -5.01 3.80 1.95
C LYS A 226 -5.08 4.69 3.20
N SER A 227 -3.95 4.93 3.87
CA SER A 227 -3.89 5.70 5.12
C SER A 227 -4.28 7.18 4.96
N LEU A 228 -4.12 7.78 3.79
CA LEU A 228 -4.49 9.16 3.52
C LEU A 228 -5.90 9.34 2.93
N ALA A 229 -6.72 8.30 2.95
CA ALA A 229 -8.17 8.34 2.73
C ALA A 229 -8.63 9.06 1.45
N SER A 230 -7.82 9.03 0.37
CA SER A 230 -8.07 9.74 -0.86
C SER A 230 -7.67 8.90 -2.09
N ILE A 231 -7.42 9.54 -3.21
CA ILE A 231 -6.81 8.94 -4.40
C ILE A 231 -5.62 9.79 -4.84
N GLY A 232 -4.55 9.13 -5.27
CA GLY A 232 -3.31 9.75 -5.68
C GLY A 232 -2.12 9.00 -5.14
N GLY A 233 -0.94 9.55 -5.32
CA GLY A 233 0.31 9.04 -4.78
C GLY A 233 1.41 10.05 -4.93
N PHE A 234 2.58 9.75 -4.38
CA PHE A 234 3.73 10.62 -4.44
C PHE A 234 5.04 9.84 -4.50
N ILE A 235 6.06 10.52 -4.98
CA ILE A 235 7.46 10.13 -4.83
C ILE A 235 8.18 11.26 -4.10
N ALA A 236 9.04 10.90 -3.13
CA ALA A 236 9.86 11.84 -2.39
C ALA A 236 11.33 11.44 -2.50
N ALA A 237 12.21 12.40 -2.73
CA ALA A 237 13.63 12.21 -2.97
C ALA A 237 14.39 13.54 -2.84
N ASP A 238 15.67 13.51 -3.21
CA ASP A 238 16.47 14.71 -3.36
C ASP A 238 15.91 15.61 -4.45
N LYS A 239 16.10 16.91 -4.31
CA LYS A 239 15.61 17.95 -5.24
C LYS A 239 16.01 17.71 -6.69
N SER A 240 17.24 17.26 -6.94
CA SER A 240 17.72 16.98 -8.30
C SER A 240 16.93 15.85 -8.98
N ILE A 241 16.61 14.80 -8.24
CA ILE A 241 15.80 13.67 -8.73
C ILE A 241 14.37 14.12 -9.00
N ILE A 242 13.76 14.85 -8.07
CA ILE A 242 12.40 15.38 -8.25
C ILE A 242 12.32 16.31 -9.46
N ASN A 243 13.33 17.18 -9.64
CA ASN A 243 13.39 18.04 -10.83
C ASN A 243 13.49 17.25 -12.14
N TRP A 244 14.28 16.18 -12.15
CA TRP A 244 14.34 15.27 -13.30
C TRP A 244 12.99 14.64 -13.60
N LEU A 245 12.32 14.11 -12.57
CA LEU A 245 11.01 13.44 -12.70
C LEU A 245 9.93 14.39 -13.23
N LYS A 246 9.90 15.64 -12.77
CA LYS A 246 8.97 16.67 -13.26
C LYS A 246 9.01 16.85 -14.77
N HIS A 247 10.16 16.66 -15.39
CA HIS A 247 10.39 16.91 -16.81
C HIS A 247 10.45 15.65 -17.67
N ASN A 248 10.48 14.46 -17.07
CA ASN A 248 10.70 13.21 -17.79
C ASN A 248 9.66 12.12 -17.47
N ALA A 249 8.99 12.14 -16.31
CA ALA A 249 8.02 11.12 -15.96
C ALA A 249 6.74 11.25 -16.82
N ARG A 250 6.53 10.28 -17.71
CA ARG A 250 5.44 10.32 -18.70
C ARG A 250 4.06 10.37 -18.06
N THR A 251 3.82 9.61 -16.98
CA THR A 251 2.54 9.59 -16.26
C THR A 251 2.26 10.86 -15.49
N TYR A 252 3.26 11.70 -15.27
CA TYR A 252 3.11 13.05 -14.72
C TYR A 252 2.82 14.09 -15.81
N ILE A 253 3.55 14.03 -16.92
CA ILE A 253 3.47 15.01 -17.99
C ILE A 253 2.19 14.84 -18.83
N PHE A 254 1.80 13.59 -19.10
CA PHE A 254 0.71 13.25 -20.04
C PHE A 254 -0.56 12.75 -19.35
N SER A 255 -0.70 12.94 -18.04
CA SER A 255 -1.90 12.62 -17.29
C SER A 255 -2.50 13.88 -16.66
N ALA A 256 -3.81 13.94 -16.53
CA ALA A 256 -4.47 15.01 -15.78
C ALA A 256 -4.03 14.97 -14.31
N SER A 257 -4.01 16.13 -13.68
CA SER A 257 -3.67 16.29 -12.26
C SER A 257 -4.71 15.62 -11.35
N ALA A 258 -4.28 15.23 -10.16
CA ALA A 258 -5.21 14.88 -9.09
C ALA A 258 -6.23 16.01 -8.85
N THR A 259 -7.48 15.64 -8.64
CA THR A 259 -8.56 16.61 -8.45
C THR A 259 -8.35 17.47 -7.20
N PRO A 260 -8.91 18.68 -7.14
CA PRO A 260 -8.88 19.52 -5.94
C PRO A 260 -9.39 18.80 -4.69
N ALA A 261 -10.51 18.08 -4.82
CA ALA A 261 -11.09 17.32 -3.72
C ALA A 261 -10.15 16.24 -3.20
N ALA A 262 -9.58 15.41 -4.10
CA ALA A 262 -8.66 14.35 -3.70
C ALA A 262 -7.39 14.92 -3.05
N THR A 263 -6.86 16.01 -3.58
CA THR A 263 -5.66 16.68 -3.04
C THR A 263 -5.91 17.23 -1.64
N ALA A 264 -7.01 17.95 -1.43
CA ALA A 264 -7.35 18.51 -0.14
C ALA A 264 -7.70 17.45 0.91
N SER A 265 -8.38 16.37 0.50
CA SER A 265 -8.67 15.23 1.38
C SER A 265 -7.38 14.56 1.86
N ALA A 266 -6.41 14.33 0.97
CA ALA A 266 -5.11 13.76 1.35
C ALA A 266 -4.33 14.69 2.29
N LEU A 267 -4.35 15.99 2.04
CA LEU A 267 -3.71 17.00 2.88
C LEU A 267 -4.30 17.03 4.29
N GLU A 268 -5.63 17.05 4.40
CA GLU A 268 -6.31 17.03 5.69
C GLU A 268 -6.05 15.70 6.44
N ALA A 269 -6.09 14.58 5.74
CA ALA A 269 -5.75 13.28 6.35
C ALA A 269 -4.31 13.27 6.89
N LEU A 270 -3.35 13.89 6.19
CA LEU A 270 -1.98 14.04 6.66
C LEU A 270 -1.90 14.91 7.93
N HIS A 271 -2.65 16.01 7.98
CA HIS A 271 -2.72 16.87 9.17
C HIS A 271 -3.30 16.12 10.37
N ILE A 272 -4.40 15.39 10.17
CA ILE A 272 -5.02 14.58 11.23
C ILE A 272 -4.04 13.52 11.74
N LEU A 273 -3.34 12.82 10.84
CA LEU A 273 -2.37 11.80 11.23
C LEU A 273 -1.23 12.36 12.09
N GLN A 274 -0.78 13.59 11.80
CA GLN A 274 0.25 14.27 12.58
C GLN A 274 -0.26 14.79 13.93
N GLN A 275 -1.53 15.17 14.02
CA GLN A 275 -2.15 15.76 15.22
C GLN A 275 -2.73 14.71 16.17
N GLU A 276 -3.06 13.52 15.69
CA GLU A 276 -3.72 12.44 16.44
C GLU A 276 -2.82 11.18 16.52
N PRO A 277 -1.73 11.20 17.31
CA PRO A 277 -0.83 10.03 17.44
C PRO A 277 -1.55 8.79 18.00
N GLU A 278 -2.60 8.99 18.80
CA GLU A 278 -3.45 7.94 19.35
C GLU A 278 -4.10 7.08 18.27
N ARG A 279 -4.27 7.58 17.06
CA ARG A 279 -4.82 6.83 15.93
C ARG A 279 -3.90 5.68 15.53
N LEU A 280 -2.59 5.94 15.47
CA LEU A 280 -1.60 4.91 15.21
C LEU A 280 -1.47 3.94 16.41
N GLU A 281 -1.55 4.44 17.63
CA GLU A 281 -1.56 3.61 18.85
C GLU A 281 -2.76 2.67 18.85
N ASN A 282 -3.96 3.16 18.51
CA ASN A 282 -5.17 2.35 18.40
C ASN A 282 -5.04 1.29 17.30
N LEU A 283 -4.47 1.63 16.13
CA LEU A 283 -4.22 0.65 15.07
C LEU A 283 -3.35 -0.50 15.57
N TRP A 284 -2.26 -0.19 16.26
CA TRP A 284 -1.37 -1.22 16.79
C TRP A 284 -1.96 -2.00 17.96
N ASN A 285 -2.76 -1.35 18.79
CA ASN A 285 -3.50 -2.02 19.88
C ASN A 285 -4.42 -3.11 19.30
N VAL A 286 -5.28 -2.75 18.34
CA VAL A 286 -6.21 -3.71 17.73
C VAL A 286 -5.48 -4.74 16.85
N THR A 287 -4.37 -4.37 16.21
CA THR A 287 -3.55 -5.29 15.41
C THR A 287 -2.90 -6.35 16.30
N ASN A 288 -2.23 -5.95 17.38
CA ASN A 288 -1.59 -6.88 18.30
C ASN A 288 -2.62 -7.81 18.97
N TYR A 289 -3.79 -7.27 19.29
CA TYR A 289 -4.91 -8.07 19.80
C TYR A 289 -5.34 -9.12 18.78
N ALA A 290 -5.59 -8.72 17.53
CA ALA A 290 -6.04 -9.64 16.48
C ALA A 290 -4.99 -10.72 16.18
N LEU A 291 -3.70 -10.35 16.05
CA LEU A 291 -2.61 -11.31 15.83
C LEU A 291 -2.56 -12.38 16.92
N LYS A 292 -2.68 -11.98 18.20
CA LYS A 292 -2.73 -12.90 19.32
C LYS A 292 -3.95 -13.82 19.22
N ARG A 293 -5.14 -13.26 19.00
CA ARG A 293 -6.40 -14.01 18.95
C ARG A 293 -6.44 -15.02 17.81
N PHE A 294 -5.94 -14.66 16.61
CA PHE A 294 -5.86 -15.61 15.49
C PHE A 294 -4.92 -16.77 15.78
N ARG A 295 -3.74 -16.51 16.38
CA ARG A 295 -2.79 -17.57 16.77
C ARG A 295 -3.41 -18.50 17.83
N GLU A 296 -4.04 -17.96 18.86
CA GLU A 296 -4.74 -18.72 19.89
C GLU A 296 -5.90 -19.57 19.34
N SER A 297 -6.54 -19.11 18.28
CA SER A 297 -7.63 -19.82 17.59
C SER A 297 -7.15 -20.85 16.57
N GLY A 298 -5.83 -21.03 16.40
CA GLY A 298 -5.22 -22.05 15.55
C GLY A 298 -5.11 -21.69 14.07
N PHE A 299 -5.34 -20.43 13.68
CA PHE A 299 -5.18 -20.01 12.29
C PHE A 299 -3.71 -19.95 11.87
N GLU A 300 -3.42 -20.40 10.66
CA GLU A 300 -2.12 -20.20 10.03
C GLU A 300 -2.07 -18.78 9.44
N ILE A 301 -1.28 -17.89 10.07
CA ILE A 301 -1.17 -16.47 9.68
C ILE A 301 0.22 -16.08 9.17
N GLY A 302 1.13 -17.05 8.99
CA GLY A 302 2.48 -16.77 8.52
C GLY A 302 3.30 -15.87 9.45
N ALA A 303 4.24 -15.14 8.86
CA ALA A 303 5.16 -14.26 9.56
C ALA A 303 4.73 -12.79 9.55
N THR A 304 3.43 -12.51 9.44
CA THR A 304 2.94 -11.12 9.40
C THR A 304 3.29 -10.35 10.67
N GLU A 305 3.69 -9.10 10.46
CA GLU A 305 4.05 -8.13 11.50
C GLU A 305 3.31 -6.80 11.31
N SER A 306 2.19 -6.80 10.58
CA SER A 306 1.45 -5.60 10.20
C SER A 306 -0.06 -5.76 10.42
N PRO A 307 -0.87 -4.69 10.22
CA PRO A 307 -2.33 -4.77 10.22
C PRO A 307 -2.93 -5.64 9.10
N ILE A 308 -2.10 -6.25 8.27
CA ILE A 308 -2.48 -7.20 7.23
C ILE A 308 -2.25 -8.60 7.77
N ILE A 309 -3.32 -9.37 7.95
CA ILE A 309 -3.25 -10.72 8.51
C ILE A 309 -3.71 -11.71 7.43
N PRO A 310 -2.78 -12.47 6.82
CA PRO A 310 -3.13 -13.54 5.91
C PRO A 310 -3.68 -14.73 6.70
N LEU A 311 -4.82 -15.25 6.32
CA LEU A 311 -5.34 -16.52 6.82
C LEU A 311 -5.17 -17.54 5.69
N TYR A 312 -4.17 -18.40 5.80
CA TYR A 312 -3.84 -19.35 4.74
C TYR A 312 -4.91 -20.43 4.60
N VAL A 313 -5.33 -20.66 3.37
CA VAL A 313 -6.32 -21.69 3.01
C VAL A 313 -5.67 -22.77 2.13
N ARG A 314 -4.69 -22.38 1.30
CA ARG A 314 -3.86 -23.25 0.45
C ARG A 314 -4.61 -24.04 -0.62
N ASP A 315 -5.84 -23.64 -0.88
CA ASP A 315 -6.74 -24.21 -1.91
C ASP A 315 -7.61 -23.09 -2.51
N THR A 316 -7.61 -22.96 -3.83
CA THR A 316 -8.30 -21.86 -4.52
C THR A 316 -9.82 -21.93 -4.36
N GLU A 317 -10.42 -23.12 -4.49
CA GLU A 317 -11.88 -23.29 -4.38
C GLU A 317 -12.34 -23.04 -2.94
N LYS A 318 -11.65 -23.65 -1.96
CA LYS A 318 -11.93 -23.39 -0.54
C LYS A 318 -11.72 -21.91 -0.18
N THR A 319 -10.77 -21.20 -0.79
CA THR A 319 -10.57 -19.74 -0.58
C THR A 319 -11.81 -18.95 -1.01
N PHE A 320 -12.42 -19.27 -2.15
CA PHE A 320 -13.70 -18.69 -2.56
C PHE A 320 -14.84 -19.06 -1.61
N MET A 321 -14.92 -20.33 -1.20
CA MET A 321 -15.94 -20.79 -0.25
C MET A 321 -15.83 -20.07 1.10
N VAL A 322 -14.61 -19.94 1.64
CA VAL A 322 -14.36 -19.16 2.88
C VAL A 322 -14.86 -17.73 2.72
N THR A 323 -14.50 -17.07 1.61
CA THR A 323 -14.89 -15.68 1.37
C THR A 323 -16.41 -15.52 1.28
N LYS A 324 -17.08 -16.44 0.62
CA LYS A 324 -18.55 -16.42 0.52
C LYS A 324 -19.21 -16.66 1.88
N LEU A 325 -18.83 -17.73 2.56
CA LEU A 325 -19.43 -18.09 3.85
C LEU A 325 -19.14 -17.03 4.93
N ALA A 326 -17.95 -16.44 4.93
CA ALA A 326 -17.64 -15.32 5.80
C ALA A 326 -18.57 -14.13 5.55
N PHE A 327 -18.82 -13.81 4.27
CA PHE A 327 -19.75 -12.75 3.90
C PHE A 327 -21.19 -13.07 4.34
N ASP A 328 -21.65 -14.30 4.18
CA ASP A 328 -22.99 -14.73 4.64
C ASP A 328 -23.13 -14.62 6.17
N GLU A 329 -22.04 -14.82 6.92
CA GLU A 329 -21.96 -14.57 8.36
C GLU A 329 -21.78 -13.08 8.72
N GLY A 330 -21.69 -12.18 7.73
CA GLY A 330 -21.55 -10.74 7.91
C GLY A 330 -20.11 -10.26 8.17
N VAL A 331 -19.11 -10.94 7.59
CA VAL A 331 -17.70 -10.53 7.63
C VAL A 331 -17.15 -10.42 6.21
N PHE A 332 -16.65 -9.24 5.84
CA PHE A 332 -16.01 -9.00 4.55
C PHE A 332 -14.49 -9.14 4.67
N ILE A 333 -13.93 -10.06 3.91
CA ILE A 333 -12.50 -10.31 3.73
C ILE A 333 -12.21 -10.53 2.25
N ASN A 334 -10.97 -10.34 1.82
CA ASN A 334 -10.58 -10.49 0.42
C ASN A 334 -9.90 -11.82 0.15
N PRO A 335 -10.30 -12.56 -0.90
CA PRO A 335 -9.55 -13.73 -1.34
C PRO A 335 -8.28 -13.28 -2.08
N VAL A 336 -7.18 -13.98 -1.84
CA VAL A 336 -5.91 -13.85 -2.57
C VAL A 336 -5.63 -15.19 -3.25
N ILE A 337 -5.67 -15.18 -4.57
CA ILE A 337 -5.58 -16.36 -5.43
C ILE A 337 -4.63 -16.07 -6.60
N PRO A 338 -4.19 -17.07 -7.38
CA PRO A 338 -3.46 -16.81 -8.62
C PRO A 338 -4.20 -15.82 -9.55
N PRO A 339 -3.49 -14.88 -10.19
CA PRO A 339 -2.03 -14.76 -10.25
C PRO A 339 -1.39 -13.92 -9.12
N ALA A 340 -2.14 -13.49 -8.11
CA ALA A 340 -1.62 -12.66 -7.01
C ALA A 340 -0.72 -13.45 -6.04
N CYS A 341 -0.88 -14.77 -5.98
CA CYS A 341 -0.01 -15.70 -5.23
C CYS A 341 0.12 -17.03 -5.99
N ALA A 342 1.01 -17.92 -5.53
CA ALA A 342 1.06 -19.27 -6.04
C ALA A 342 -0.17 -20.10 -5.57
N PRO A 343 -0.60 -21.14 -6.32
CA PRO A 343 -1.80 -21.93 -5.97
C PRO A 343 -1.76 -22.53 -4.57
N GLN A 344 -0.59 -22.91 -4.08
CA GLN A 344 -0.38 -23.46 -2.74
C GLN A 344 -0.29 -22.39 -1.64
N ASP A 345 -0.29 -21.11 -2.00
CA ASP A 345 -0.17 -19.98 -1.07
C ASP A 345 -1.47 -19.14 -1.01
N THR A 346 -2.57 -19.70 -1.51
CA THR A 346 -3.87 -19.02 -1.46
C THR A 346 -4.31 -18.76 -0.02
N LEU A 347 -4.90 -17.61 0.19
CA LEU A 347 -5.29 -17.12 1.50
C LEU A 347 -6.52 -16.21 1.43
N VAL A 348 -7.14 -15.94 2.55
CA VAL A 348 -8.01 -14.78 2.70
C VAL A 348 -7.30 -13.71 3.50
N ARG A 349 -7.40 -12.47 3.05
CA ARG A 349 -6.71 -11.31 3.62
C ARG A 349 -7.63 -10.57 4.57
N PHE A 350 -7.22 -10.53 5.84
CA PHE A 350 -7.90 -9.79 6.91
C PHE A 350 -7.08 -8.53 7.20
N ALA A 351 -7.70 -7.37 7.17
CA ALA A 351 -7.02 -6.08 7.37
C ALA A 351 -7.72 -5.24 8.44
N LEU A 352 -6.94 -4.57 9.26
CA LEU A 352 -7.40 -3.77 10.39
C LEU A 352 -7.34 -2.27 10.10
N MET A 353 -8.25 -1.54 10.73
CA MET A 353 -8.30 -0.09 10.75
C MET A 353 -8.21 0.42 12.20
N ALA A 354 -7.70 1.63 12.40
CA ALA A 354 -7.50 2.24 13.72
C ALA A 354 -8.78 2.36 14.56
N ASN A 355 -9.93 2.38 13.91
CA ASN A 355 -11.25 2.49 14.54
C ASN A 355 -11.99 1.15 14.70
N HIS A 356 -11.35 0.00 14.39
CA HIS A 356 -11.87 -1.29 14.82
C HIS A 356 -11.81 -1.44 16.33
N THR A 357 -12.76 -2.18 16.90
CA THR A 357 -12.78 -2.52 18.32
C THR A 357 -12.39 -3.98 18.57
N HIS A 358 -11.98 -4.32 19.80
CA HIS A 358 -11.70 -5.70 20.18
C HIS A 358 -12.94 -6.59 20.02
N GLU A 359 -14.14 -6.05 20.31
CA GLU A 359 -15.40 -6.76 20.15
C GLU A 359 -15.68 -7.11 18.69
N GLN A 360 -15.41 -6.19 17.76
CA GLN A 360 -15.55 -6.45 16.32
C GLN A 360 -14.56 -7.52 15.85
N VAL A 361 -13.33 -7.49 16.36
CA VAL A 361 -12.31 -8.52 16.08
C VAL A 361 -12.76 -9.90 16.61
N ASP A 362 -13.25 -9.96 17.84
CA ASP A 362 -13.74 -11.21 18.44
C ASP A 362 -14.95 -11.76 17.68
N GLU A 363 -15.91 -10.90 17.30
CA GLU A 363 -17.07 -11.28 16.49
C GLU A 363 -16.60 -11.89 15.15
N ALA A 364 -15.66 -11.23 14.47
CA ALA A 364 -15.14 -11.72 13.20
C ALA A 364 -14.40 -13.06 13.35
N ILE A 365 -13.53 -13.20 14.36
CA ILE A 365 -12.76 -14.43 14.59
C ILE A 365 -13.71 -15.60 14.94
N GLN A 366 -14.74 -15.36 15.74
CA GLN A 366 -15.74 -16.39 16.06
C GLN A 366 -16.43 -16.91 14.79
N LYS A 367 -16.87 -15.99 13.93
CA LYS A 367 -17.53 -16.32 12.65
C LYS A 367 -16.59 -17.04 11.68
N LEU A 368 -15.35 -16.55 11.55
CA LEU A 368 -14.33 -17.17 10.71
C LEU A 368 -13.94 -18.55 11.22
N THR A 369 -13.83 -18.75 12.54
CA THR A 369 -13.56 -20.07 13.13
C THR A 369 -14.66 -21.08 12.78
N LYS A 370 -15.93 -20.65 12.81
CA LYS A 370 -17.06 -21.49 12.36
C LYS A 370 -16.92 -21.90 10.90
N VAL A 371 -16.62 -20.92 10.01
CA VAL A 371 -16.46 -21.16 8.58
C VAL A 371 -15.27 -22.08 8.28
N PHE A 372 -14.11 -21.84 8.91
CA PHE A 372 -12.91 -22.66 8.69
C PHE A 372 -13.12 -24.10 9.17
N LYS A 373 -13.77 -24.31 10.32
CA LYS A 373 -14.13 -25.67 10.80
C LYS A 373 -15.12 -26.37 9.88
N GLN A 374 -16.12 -25.65 9.33
CA GLN A 374 -17.09 -26.22 8.38
C GLN A 374 -16.39 -26.72 7.09
N LEU A 375 -15.26 -26.12 6.72
CA LEU A 375 -14.49 -26.48 5.53
C LEU A 375 -13.27 -27.36 5.83
N GLU A 376 -13.15 -27.86 7.06
CA GLU A 376 -12.03 -28.69 7.53
C GLU A 376 -10.66 -28.02 7.31
N LEU A 377 -10.57 -26.73 7.70
CA LEU A 377 -9.36 -25.90 7.58
C LEU A 377 -8.75 -25.57 8.98
N LEU A 378 -9.48 -25.87 10.06
CA LEU A 378 -9.08 -25.78 11.46
C LEU A 378 -9.46 -27.05 12.20
#